data_41194418152ad55b135e68f1d3daaf41
#
_entry.id   41194418152ad55b135e68f1d3daaf41
#
_cell.length_a   1.000
_cell.length_b   1.000
_cell.length_c   1.000
_cell.angle_alpha   90.00
_cell.angle_beta   90.00
_cell.angle_gamma   90.00
#
_symmetry.space_group_name_H-M   'P 1'
#
loop_
_entity.id
_entity.type
_entity.pdbx_description
1 polymer ?
#
loop_
_entity_poly.entity_id
_entity_poly.type
_entity_poly.pdbx_seq_one_letter_code
_entity_poly.pdbx_strand_id
1 'polypeptide(L)' 'VILEVKVIPKSSRNAVVQEAGRLKVYVSAAPEKGKANRALIELIAGHFSVRKSDVRIRQGLHAHTKIVEIPG' A
#
# COMPACT_ATOMS: atom_id res chain seq x y z
N VAL A 1 7.19 -10.99 5.73
CA VAL A 1 5.78 -11.23 5.39
C VAL A 1 5.48 -10.62 4.04
N ILE A 2 4.85 -11.40 3.18
CA ILE A 2 4.45 -10.98 1.84
C ILE A 2 2.94 -10.76 1.84
N LEU A 3 2.53 -9.58 1.37
CA LEU A 3 1.12 -9.20 1.35
C LEU A 3 0.67 -8.88 -0.06
N GLU A 4 -0.54 -9.31 -0.39
CA GLU A 4 -1.22 -8.86 -1.59
C GLU A 4 -2.03 -7.60 -1.23
N VAL A 5 -1.75 -6.50 -1.92
CA VAL A 5 -2.36 -5.22 -1.62
C VAL A 5 -3.08 -4.68 -2.85
N LYS A 6 -4.36 -4.40 -2.71
CA LYS A 6 -5.12 -3.73 -3.75
C LYS A 6 -5.17 -2.24 -3.44
N VAL A 7 -4.73 -1.42 -4.39
CA VAL A 7 -4.71 0.03 -4.23
C VAL A 7 -5.89 0.64 -4.95
N ILE A 8 -6.64 1.47 -4.25
CA ILE A 8 -7.78 2.19 -4.82
C ILE A 8 -7.45 3.68 -4.77
N PRO A 9 -7.00 4.25 -5.91
CA PRO A 9 -6.59 5.66 -5.95
C PRO A 9 -7.79 6.59 -6.03
N LYS A 10 -7.53 7.88 -5.88
CA LYS A 10 -8.54 8.93 -5.98
C LYS A 10 -9.72 8.73 -5.03
N SER A 11 -9.45 8.16 -3.86
CA SER A 11 -10.47 7.99 -2.83
C SER A 11 -10.68 9.30 -2.08
N SER A 12 -11.81 9.40 -1.41
CA SER A 12 -12.12 10.59 -0.62
C SER A 12 -11.23 10.71 0.61
N ARG A 13 -10.60 9.62 1.03
CA ARG A 13 -9.70 9.60 2.19
C ARG A 13 -8.73 8.44 2.08
N ASN A 14 -7.69 8.50 2.89
CA ASN A 14 -6.73 7.41 3.01
C ASN A 14 -7.21 6.43 4.07
N ALA A 15 -7.19 5.14 3.74
CA ALA A 15 -7.61 4.11 4.68
C ALA A 15 -6.97 2.77 4.31
N VAL A 16 -6.78 1.93 5.32
CA VAL A 16 -6.31 0.56 5.15
C VAL A 16 -7.39 -0.37 5.69
N VAL A 17 -7.88 -1.27 4.85
CA VAL A 17 -8.88 -2.24 5.24
C VAL A 17 -8.30 -3.63 5.03
N GLN A 18 -8.31 -4.43 6.09
CA GLN A 18 -7.83 -5.80 6.02
C GLN A 18 -9.00 -6.73 5.72
N GLU A 19 -8.87 -7.48 4.62
CA GLU A 19 -9.83 -8.50 4.24
C GLU A 19 -9.13 -9.86 4.27
N ALA A 20 -9.91 -10.94 4.15
CA ALA A 20 -9.38 -12.29 4.22
C ALA A 20 -8.22 -12.46 3.22
N GLY A 21 -6.99 -12.57 3.73
CA GLY A 21 -5.81 -12.85 2.95
C GLY A 21 -5.26 -11.70 2.11
N ARG A 22 -5.83 -10.50 2.21
CA ARG A 22 -5.33 -9.34 1.44
C ARG A 22 -5.66 -8.02 2.12
N LEU A 23 -5.00 -6.96 1.64
CA LEU A 23 -5.29 -5.61 2.10
C LEU A 23 -5.90 -4.80 0.97
N LYS A 24 -6.85 -3.95 1.33
CA LYS A 24 -7.30 -2.86 0.46
C LYS A 24 -6.79 -1.56 1.03
N VAL A 25 -6.11 -0.77 0.21
CA VAL A 25 -5.60 0.53 0.63
C VAL A 25 -6.23 1.61 -0.23
N TYR A 26 -7.00 2.47 0.41
CA TYR A 26 -7.63 3.62 -0.25
C TYR A 26 -6.68 4.78 -0.16
N VAL A 27 -6.37 5.39 -1.28
CA VAL A 27 -5.39 6.46 -1.37
C VAL A 27 -6.02 7.66 -2.04
N SER A 28 -5.98 8.82 -1.40
CA SER A 28 -6.53 10.04 -1.96
C SER A 28 -5.61 10.65 -3.02
N ALA A 29 -4.32 10.30 -3.03
CA ALA A 29 -3.36 10.83 -3.97
C ALA A 29 -3.62 10.33 -5.40
N ALA A 30 -3.30 11.15 -6.39
CA ALA A 30 -3.36 10.76 -7.78
C ALA A 30 -2.29 9.70 -8.08
N PRO A 31 -2.58 8.70 -8.94
CA PRO A 31 -1.63 7.62 -9.24
C PRO A 31 -0.59 8.07 -10.29
N GLU A 32 0.13 9.14 -10.02
CA GLU A 32 1.12 9.66 -10.95
C GLU A 32 2.44 9.90 -10.25
N LYS A 33 3.54 9.71 -10.96
CA LYS A 33 4.91 9.99 -10.51
C LYS A 33 5.24 9.37 -9.15
N GLY A 34 4.71 8.20 -8.88
CA GLY A 34 5.00 7.49 -7.64
C GLY A 34 4.33 8.04 -6.40
N LYS A 35 3.47 9.03 -6.52
CA LYS A 35 2.78 9.60 -5.35
C LYS A 35 1.90 8.57 -4.65
N ALA A 36 1.16 7.77 -5.43
CA ALA A 36 0.32 6.73 -4.85
C ALA A 36 1.15 5.66 -4.16
N ASN A 37 2.29 5.29 -4.74
CA ASN A 37 3.18 4.30 -4.12
C ASN A 37 3.76 4.82 -2.81
N ARG A 38 4.11 6.10 -2.78
CA ARG A 38 4.64 6.72 -1.56
C ARG A 38 3.57 6.75 -0.46
N ALA A 39 2.36 7.15 -0.80
CA ALA A 39 1.24 7.15 0.14
C ALA A 39 0.93 5.73 0.63
N LEU A 40 0.98 4.75 -0.27
CA LEU A 40 0.77 3.35 0.06
C LEU A 40 1.78 2.88 1.11
N ILE A 41 3.05 3.18 0.90
CA ILE A 41 4.10 2.79 1.84
C ILE A 41 3.86 3.41 3.21
N GLU A 42 3.51 4.68 3.26
CA GLU A 42 3.22 5.37 4.53
C GLU A 42 2.04 4.73 5.26
N LEU A 43 0.97 4.42 4.53
CA LEU A 43 -0.22 3.83 5.13
C LEU A 43 0.07 2.43 5.68
N ILE A 44 0.78 1.61 4.91
CA ILE A 44 1.13 0.26 5.35
C ILE A 44 2.07 0.31 6.55
N ALA A 45 3.07 1.17 6.51
CA ALA A 45 4.01 1.31 7.63
C ALA A 45 3.29 1.69 8.92
N GLY A 46 2.34 2.63 8.82
CA GLY A 46 1.55 3.03 9.98
C GLY A 46 0.62 1.92 10.48
N HIS A 47 0.00 1.20 9.56
CA HIS A 47 -0.93 0.12 9.92
C HIS A 47 -0.23 -1.02 10.66
N PHE A 48 0.98 -1.37 10.24
CA PHE A 48 1.74 -2.47 10.86
C PHE A 48 2.78 -2.00 11.87
N SER A 49 2.87 -0.70 12.11
CA SER A 49 3.84 -0.12 13.05
C SER A 49 5.27 -0.50 12.70
N VAL A 50 5.61 -0.42 11.42
CA VAL A 50 6.96 -0.64 10.93
C VAL A 50 7.47 0.64 10.28
N ARG A 51 8.77 0.70 9.99
CA ARG A 51 9.37 1.86 9.34
C ARG A 51 9.01 1.89 7.86
N LYS A 52 8.90 3.07 7.28
CA LYS A 52 8.69 3.21 5.84
C LYS A 52 9.76 2.49 5.04
N SER A 53 11.00 2.56 5.49
CA SER A 53 12.13 1.89 4.83
C SER A 53 12.04 0.38 4.85
N ASP A 54 11.21 -0.18 5.73
CA ASP A 54 11.02 -1.63 5.84
C ASP A 54 9.91 -2.13 4.93
N VAL A 55 9.14 -1.23 4.34
CA VAL A 55 8.06 -1.59 3.44
C VAL A 55 8.59 -1.58 2.01
N ARG A 56 8.50 -2.72 1.32
CA ARG A 56 9.04 -2.87 -0.03
C ARG A 56 7.97 -3.35 -0.99
N ILE A 57 7.81 -2.64 -2.09
CA ILE A 57 6.92 -3.07 -3.16
C ILE A 57 7.73 -3.98 -4.08
N ARG A 58 7.37 -5.26 -4.10
CA ARG A 58 8.14 -6.28 -4.84
C ARG A 58 7.69 -6.38 -6.29
N GLN A 59 6.41 -6.21 -6.54
CA GLN A 59 5.84 -6.32 -7.88
C GLN A 59 4.69 -5.35 -8.02
N GLY A 60 4.36 -5.03 -9.26
CA GLY A 60 3.17 -4.24 -9.55
C GLY A 60 3.33 -2.75 -9.31
N LEU A 61 4.52 -2.19 -9.53
CA LEU A 61 4.77 -0.76 -9.29
C LEU A 61 3.77 0.15 -9.99
N HIS A 62 3.26 -0.27 -11.15
CA HIS A 62 2.30 0.52 -11.93
C HIS A 62 0.92 -0.12 -12.00
N ALA A 63 0.69 -1.19 -11.23
CA ALA A 63 -0.58 -1.88 -11.20
C ALA A 63 -1.38 -1.51 -9.95
N HIS A 64 -2.69 -1.72 -9.99
CA HIS A 64 -3.53 -1.51 -8.82
C HIS A 64 -3.34 -2.59 -7.76
N THR A 65 -2.98 -3.81 -8.18
CA THR A 65 -2.66 -4.89 -7.24
C THR A 65 -1.15 -5.00 -7.14
N LYS A 66 -0.64 -4.96 -5.92
CA LYS A 66 0.80 -4.94 -5.66
C LYS A 66 1.16 -6.01 -4.66
N ILE A 67 2.37 -6.54 -4.80
CA ILE A 67 2.94 -7.46 -3.81
C ILE A 67 3.89 -6.65 -2.95
N VAL A 68 3.64 -6.63 -1.66
CA VAL A 68 4.38 -5.81 -0.70
C VAL A 68 5.00 -6.71 0.36
N GLU A 69 6.26 -6.44 0.67
CA GLU A 69 6.99 -7.15 1.71
C GLU A 69 7.22 -6.24 2.91
N ILE A 70 6.92 -6.77 4.10
CA ILE A 70 7.21 -6.08 5.37
C ILE A 70 7.92 -7.05 6.31
N PRO A 71 8.63 -6.54 7.34
CA PRO A 71 9.24 -7.41 8.35
C PRO A 71 8.16 -8.19 9.10
N GLY A 72 8.43 -9.44 9.37
CA GLY A 72 7.43 -10.26 10.02
C GLY A 72 7.95 -11.02 11.23
#